data_4dd84da0e8fd5623822859c7a583cbbf
#
_entry.id   4dd84da0e8fd5623822859c7a583cbbf
#
_cell.length_a   1.000
_cell.length_b   1.000
_cell.length_c   1.000
_cell.angle_alpha   90.00
_cell.angle_beta   90.00
_cell.angle_gamma   90.00
#
_symmetry.space_group_name_H-M   'P 1'
#
loop_
_entity.id
_entity.type
_entity.pdbx_description
1 polymer ?
#
loop_
_entity_poly.entity_id
_entity_poly.type
_entity_poly.pdbx_seq_one_letter_code
_entity_poly.pdbx_strand_id
1 'polypeptide(L)'
;MKNKLYTAIGLMSGTSMDGVDVSLIRSDGINQFINVLDEYFEYNESLQQQLIELRNLISNINDLKLYSSRLNELEREMTLFHSKIVIDISSKHQDEVDFVGFHGQTIFHNPEQKISKQLGDGKLMSQLVKKKIIYNFRQEDMINKGQGAPLTPIFHNLLSKKINENHQIDFPICFLNIGGISNITKIIKEDEKLEYNIEAFDSGPGNCMIDEWVRKNSKNNFDENGSIAKSGKIDQLILNQAIDNFQIDKFDKSLDVKNFDISFVRGLSLEDGCATITNFTAYLIAKGIEHSNGNNIKPIKYLICGGGRRNTFLIQSIKDYLSHKQNISLNSIDDYSLNGDYIESQAFGYLSIRSFLNLPISYPKTTGCETPTVGGEFVKNF
;
A
#
# COMPACT_ATOMS: atom_id res chain seq x y z
N MET A 1 17.76 9.67 27.41
CA MET A 1 18.79 8.92 26.65
C MET A 1 18.39 8.94 25.19
N LYS A 2 19.29 9.23 24.23
CA LYS A 2 18.98 9.04 22.82
C LYS A 2 18.81 7.55 22.55
N ASN A 3 17.66 7.14 22.02
CA ASN A 3 17.44 5.75 21.63
C ASN A 3 18.44 5.35 20.53
N LYS A 4 18.82 4.08 20.50
CA LYS A 4 19.67 3.54 19.44
C LYS A 4 18.92 3.65 18.09
N LEU A 5 19.58 4.19 17.08
CA LEU A 5 19.11 4.15 15.70
C LEU A 5 19.57 2.85 15.04
N TYR A 6 18.65 2.21 14.34
CA TYR A 6 18.91 1.03 13.51
C TYR A 6 18.80 1.43 12.04
N THR A 7 19.64 0.84 11.21
CA THR A 7 19.61 1.00 9.76
C THR A 7 18.88 -0.18 9.13
N ALA A 8 17.84 0.08 8.35
CA ALA A 8 17.05 -0.97 7.70
C ALA A 8 16.80 -0.67 6.22
N ILE A 9 16.85 -1.73 5.40
CA ILE A 9 16.34 -1.71 4.02
C ILE A 9 14.91 -2.21 4.07
N GLY A 10 13.97 -1.44 3.54
CA GLY A 10 12.59 -1.87 3.30
C GLY A 10 12.38 -2.16 1.82
N LEU A 11 11.76 -3.30 1.53
CA LEU A 11 11.44 -3.78 0.18
C LEU A 11 9.93 -3.91 0.05
N MET A 12 9.35 -3.24 -0.93
CA MET A 12 7.92 -3.35 -1.25
C MET A 12 7.72 -3.66 -2.73
N SER A 13 6.93 -4.67 -3.01
CA SER A 13 6.43 -4.98 -4.35
C SER A 13 4.93 -4.85 -4.35
N GLY A 14 4.44 -3.90 -5.12
CA GLY A 14 3.02 -3.53 -5.17
C GLY A 14 2.16 -4.47 -6.01
N THR A 15 0.87 -4.16 -6.09
CA THR A 15 -0.11 -4.94 -6.86
C THR A 15 0.04 -4.78 -8.38
N SER A 16 0.79 -3.78 -8.85
CA SER A 16 1.17 -3.58 -10.26
C SER A 16 2.07 -4.70 -10.78
N MET A 17 2.87 -5.32 -9.89
CA MET A 17 3.83 -6.38 -10.23
C MET A 17 4.88 -5.96 -11.26
N ASP A 18 5.25 -4.69 -11.26
CA ASP A 18 6.18 -4.09 -12.22
C ASP A 18 7.62 -3.97 -11.69
N GLY A 19 7.80 -4.00 -10.36
CA GLY A 19 9.10 -3.86 -9.75
C GLY A 19 9.08 -3.84 -8.23
N VAL A 20 10.16 -3.34 -7.68
CA VAL A 20 10.41 -3.25 -6.23
C VAL A 20 10.78 -1.82 -5.86
N ASP A 21 10.01 -1.23 -4.98
CA ASP A 21 10.39 -0.01 -4.27
C ASP A 21 11.30 -0.37 -3.10
N VAL A 22 12.42 0.31 -3.01
CA VAL A 22 13.45 0.06 -2.00
C VAL A 22 13.76 1.34 -1.26
N SER A 23 13.77 1.27 0.05
CA SER A 23 14.19 2.38 0.89
C SER A 23 15.24 1.95 1.89
N LEU A 24 16.30 2.75 2.03
CA LEU A 24 17.26 2.65 3.13
C LEU A 24 16.89 3.72 4.16
N ILE A 25 16.60 3.30 5.38
CA ILE A 25 16.18 4.20 6.46
C ILE A 25 17.00 4.01 7.72
N ARG A 26 16.99 5.02 8.59
CA ARG A 26 17.43 4.90 9.98
C ARG A 26 16.31 5.30 10.92
N SER A 27 16.05 4.48 11.93
CA SER A 27 14.99 4.73 12.91
C SER A 27 15.28 4.06 14.26
N ASP A 28 14.67 4.62 15.31
CA ASP A 28 14.62 3.97 16.64
C ASP A 28 13.37 3.07 16.80
N GLY A 29 12.54 2.96 15.75
CA GLY A 29 11.29 2.22 15.76
C GLY A 29 10.14 2.93 16.51
N ILE A 30 10.33 4.14 17.00
CA ILE A 30 9.35 4.87 17.83
C ILE A 30 9.08 6.27 17.28
N ASN A 31 10.04 7.19 17.37
CA ASN A 31 9.84 8.61 17.03
C ASN A 31 10.90 9.18 16.07
N GLN A 32 12.01 8.50 15.88
CA GLN A 32 13.08 8.97 15.02
C GLN A 32 13.03 8.24 13.67
N PHE A 33 13.10 9.00 12.61
CA PHE A 33 13.12 8.47 11.24
C PHE A 33 13.96 9.39 10.35
N ILE A 34 14.87 8.79 9.61
CA ILE A 34 15.69 9.43 8.59
C ILE A 34 15.60 8.57 7.32
N ASN A 35 15.10 9.14 6.24
CA ASN A 35 15.23 8.54 4.93
C ASN A 35 16.65 8.79 4.41
N VAL A 36 17.35 7.73 4.01
CA VAL A 36 18.72 7.79 3.49
C VAL A 36 18.74 7.69 1.97
N LEU A 37 17.93 6.76 1.43
CA LEU A 37 17.87 6.47 0.00
C LEU A 37 16.51 5.89 -0.35
N ASP A 38 16.01 6.23 -1.53
CA ASP A 38 14.88 5.58 -2.19
C ASP A 38 15.28 5.26 -3.63
N GLU A 39 15.07 4.01 -4.06
CA GLU A 39 15.31 3.55 -5.45
C GLU A 39 14.20 2.59 -5.88
N TYR A 40 13.92 2.58 -7.19
CA TYR A 40 13.01 1.62 -7.84
C TYR A 40 13.78 0.69 -8.76
N PHE A 41 13.45 -0.60 -8.70
CA PHE A 41 14.04 -1.65 -9.53
C PHE A 41 12.95 -2.39 -10.29
N GLU A 42 12.94 -2.21 -11.60
CA GLU A 42 11.95 -2.80 -12.49
C GLU A 42 12.20 -4.31 -12.66
N TYR A 43 11.12 -5.11 -12.68
CA TYR A 43 11.20 -6.50 -13.08
C TYR A 43 11.42 -6.59 -14.59
N ASN A 44 12.11 -7.66 -15.03
CA ASN A 44 12.11 -7.95 -16.45
C ASN A 44 10.69 -8.42 -16.88
N GLU A 45 10.39 -8.25 -18.17
CA GLU A 45 9.07 -8.56 -18.74
C GLU A 45 8.63 -10.01 -18.47
N SER A 46 9.56 -10.97 -18.52
CA SER A 46 9.27 -12.39 -18.28
C SER A 46 8.80 -12.62 -16.84
N LEU A 47 9.49 -12.05 -15.84
CA LEU A 47 9.11 -12.20 -14.43
C LEU A 47 7.78 -11.52 -14.15
N GLN A 48 7.58 -10.32 -14.68
CA GLN A 48 6.31 -9.59 -14.53
C GLN A 48 5.13 -10.40 -15.07
N GLN A 49 5.24 -10.92 -16.29
CA GLN A 49 4.20 -11.75 -16.92
C GLN A 49 3.89 -13.00 -16.09
N GLN A 50 4.91 -13.70 -15.63
CA GLN A 50 4.74 -14.90 -14.82
C GLN A 50 4.02 -14.63 -13.48
N LEU A 51 4.34 -13.49 -12.83
CA LEU A 51 3.68 -13.06 -11.60
C LEU A 51 2.19 -12.75 -11.83
N ILE A 52 1.90 -12.00 -12.90
CA ILE A 52 0.51 -11.64 -13.28
C ILE A 52 -0.30 -12.90 -13.60
N GLU A 53 0.25 -13.81 -14.41
CA GLU A 53 -0.40 -15.07 -14.75
C GLU A 53 -0.68 -15.91 -13.51
N LEU A 54 0.33 -16.08 -12.64
CA LEU A 54 0.18 -16.88 -11.42
C LEU A 54 -0.89 -16.29 -10.50
N ARG A 55 -0.89 -14.96 -10.29
CA ARG A 55 -1.93 -14.29 -9.51
C ARG A 55 -3.33 -14.52 -10.08
N ASN A 56 -3.47 -14.48 -11.40
CA ASN A 56 -4.76 -14.68 -12.06
C ASN A 56 -5.28 -16.13 -11.95
N LEU A 57 -4.37 -17.10 -11.87
CA LEU A 57 -4.70 -18.52 -11.70
C LEU A 57 -5.14 -18.86 -10.27
N ILE A 58 -4.68 -18.11 -9.26
CA ILE A 58 -4.96 -18.40 -7.85
C ILE A 58 -6.19 -17.61 -7.41
N SER A 59 -7.30 -18.31 -7.23
CA SER A 59 -8.58 -17.73 -6.79
C SER A 59 -9.00 -18.19 -5.40
N ASN A 60 -8.47 -19.30 -4.93
CA ASN A 60 -8.80 -19.89 -3.63
C ASN A 60 -7.62 -20.69 -3.06
N ILE A 61 -7.76 -21.15 -1.82
CA ILE A 61 -6.70 -21.88 -1.10
C ILE A 61 -6.28 -23.18 -1.80
N ASN A 62 -7.17 -23.85 -2.54
CA ASN A 62 -6.82 -25.09 -3.22
C ASN A 62 -5.88 -24.83 -4.40
N ASP A 63 -6.01 -23.67 -5.03
CA ASP A 63 -5.14 -23.25 -6.13
C ASP A 63 -3.70 -23.05 -5.63
N LEU A 64 -3.48 -22.61 -4.38
CA LEU A 64 -2.15 -22.53 -3.78
C LEU A 64 -1.46 -23.90 -3.73
N LYS A 65 -2.21 -24.98 -3.50
CA LYS A 65 -1.69 -26.34 -3.52
C LYS A 65 -1.48 -26.83 -4.93
N LEU A 66 -2.44 -26.58 -5.82
CA LEU A 66 -2.39 -26.98 -7.22
C LEU A 66 -1.19 -26.41 -7.95
N TYR A 67 -0.89 -25.13 -7.73
CA TYR A 67 0.21 -24.41 -8.37
C TYR A 67 1.48 -24.31 -7.51
N SER A 68 1.64 -25.19 -6.50
CA SER A 68 2.74 -25.12 -5.53
C SER A 68 4.13 -25.15 -6.16
N SER A 69 4.37 -25.94 -7.22
CA SER A 69 5.66 -25.97 -7.94
C SER A 69 5.98 -24.59 -8.53
N ARG A 70 5.02 -24.00 -9.26
CA ARG A 70 5.18 -22.70 -9.89
C ARG A 70 5.35 -21.58 -8.85
N LEU A 71 4.61 -21.65 -7.72
CA LEU A 71 4.79 -20.75 -6.59
C LEU A 71 6.21 -20.81 -6.05
N ASN A 72 6.76 -22.00 -5.82
CA ASN A 72 8.11 -22.17 -5.29
C ASN A 72 9.20 -21.67 -6.26
N GLU A 73 9.02 -21.93 -7.56
CA GLU A 73 9.95 -21.46 -8.60
C GLU A 73 10.00 -19.94 -8.64
N LEU A 74 8.82 -19.26 -8.71
CA LEU A 74 8.74 -17.81 -8.72
C LEU A 74 9.15 -17.19 -7.39
N GLU A 75 8.82 -17.81 -6.25
CA GLU A 75 9.29 -17.35 -4.94
C GLU A 75 10.82 -17.33 -4.86
N ARG A 76 11.47 -18.36 -5.40
CA ARG A 76 12.92 -18.41 -5.50
C ARG A 76 13.48 -17.31 -6.41
N GLU A 77 12.92 -17.15 -7.61
CA GLU A 77 13.34 -16.12 -8.56
C GLU A 77 13.20 -14.71 -7.98
N MET A 78 12.05 -14.42 -7.38
CA MET A 78 11.79 -13.19 -6.64
C MET A 78 12.81 -12.94 -5.54
N THR A 79 13.08 -13.96 -4.73
CA THR A 79 14.04 -13.86 -3.63
C THR A 79 15.45 -13.56 -4.15
N LEU A 80 15.86 -14.19 -5.24
CA LEU A 80 17.16 -13.94 -5.88
C LEU A 80 17.25 -12.51 -6.42
N PHE A 81 16.19 -12.02 -7.06
CA PHE A 81 16.13 -10.66 -7.56
C PHE A 81 16.27 -9.63 -6.43
N HIS A 82 15.45 -9.75 -5.38
CA HIS A 82 15.50 -8.87 -4.22
C HIS A 82 16.84 -8.95 -3.47
N SER A 83 17.45 -10.14 -3.39
CA SER A 83 18.75 -10.31 -2.74
C SER A 83 19.87 -9.56 -3.47
N LYS A 84 19.86 -9.54 -4.81
CA LYS A 84 20.81 -8.74 -5.59
C LYS A 84 20.69 -7.26 -5.28
N ILE A 85 19.47 -6.75 -5.17
CA ILE A 85 19.18 -5.36 -4.81
C ILE A 85 19.74 -5.04 -3.41
N VAL A 86 19.45 -5.88 -2.43
CA VAL A 86 19.95 -5.67 -1.06
C VAL A 86 21.48 -5.66 -1.01
N ILE A 87 22.14 -6.53 -1.77
CA ILE A 87 23.60 -6.57 -1.87
C ILE A 87 24.12 -5.27 -2.50
N ASP A 88 23.52 -4.82 -3.60
CA ASP A 88 23.90 -3.61 -4.32
C ASP A 88 23.77 -2.38 -3.41
N ILE A 89 22.60 -2.17 -2.79
CA ILE A 89 22.34 -1.06 -1.86
C ILE A 89 23.33 -1.11 -0.67
N SER A 90 23.51 -2.30 -0.06
CA SER A 90 24.41 -2.43 1.08
C SER A 90 25.87 -2.16 0.73
N SER A 91 26.29 -2.40 -0.51
CA SER A 91 27.66 -2.15 -0.96
C SER A 91 27.94 -0.68 -1.26
N LYS A 92 26.91 0.08 -1.63
CA LYS A 92 27.00 1.50 -1.97
C LYS A 92 27.00 2.42 -0.75
N HIS A 93 26.54 1.92 0.39
CA HIS A 93 26.42 2.71 1.62
C HIS A 93 27.39 2.28 2.70
N GLN A 94 27.95 3.26 3.43
CA GLN A 94 28.94 3.02 4.50
C GLN A 94 28.29 2.53 5.80
N ASP A 95 26.98 2.79 5.98
CA ASP A 95 26.25 2.38 7.17
C ASP A 95 26.01 0.87 7.15
N GLU A 96 26.29 0.20 8.26
CA GLU A 96 25.95 -1.21 8.43
C GLU A 96 24.43 -1.37 8.47
N VAL A 97 23.88 -2.18 7.57
CA VAL A 97 22.45 -2.52 7.54
C VAL A 97 22.18 -3.58 8.61
N ASP A 98 21.39 -3.20 9.63
CA ASP A 98 20.99 -4.09 10.73
C ASP A 98 19.92 -5.10 10.28
N PHE A 99 18.93 -4.65 9.47
CA PHE A 99 17.75 -5.42 9.11
C PHE A 99 17.34 -5.20 7.64
N VAL A 100 16.66 -6.21 7.10
CA VAL A 100 15.91 -6.08 5.84
C VAL A 100 14.44 -6.42 6.12
N GLY A 101 13.56 -5.47 5.88
CA GLY A 101 12.11 -5.67 5.89
C GLY A 101 11.65 -6.14 4.50
N PHE A 102 11.36 -7.42 4.36
CA PHE A 102 11.03 -8.06 3.11
C PHE A 102 9.52 -8.35 3.02
N HIS A 103 8.77 -7.46 2.39
CA HIS A 103 7.33 -7.67 2.18
C HIS A 103 7.06 -8.84 1.22
N GLY A 104 7.87 -8.95 0.15
CA GLY A 104 7.62 -9.89 -0.94
C GLY A 104 6.47 -9.42 -1.85
N GLN A 105 6.04 -10.31 -2.78
CA GLN A 105 4.97 -10.05 -3.74
C GLN A 105 3.69 -10.77 -3.33
N THR A 106 2.63 -10.03 -3.04
CA THR A 106 1.33 -10.64 -2.71
C THR A 106 0.71 -11.30 -3.94
N ILE A 107 0.42 -12.59 -3.81
CA ILE A 107 -0.26 -13.42 -4.82
C ILE A 107 -1.70 -13.73 -4.42
N PHE A 108 -1.93 -13.94 -3.12
CA PHE A 108 -3.23 -14.27 -2.57
C PHE A 108 -3.40 -13.67 -1.19
N HIS A 109 -4.57 -13.08 -0.94
CA HIS A 109 -4.91 -12.52 0.36
C HIS A 109 -6.38 -12.82 0.67
N ASN A 110 -6.63 -13.57 1.74
CA ASN A 110 -7.97 -13.90 2.22
C ASN A 110 -8.00 -13.88 3.75
N PRO A 111 -8.37 -12.76 4.35
CA PRO A 111 -8.43 -12.62 5.81
C PRO A 111 -9.44 -13.56 6.47
N GLU A 112 -10.57 -13.86 5.83
CA GLU A 112 -11.60 -14.76 6.38
C GLU A 112 -11.04 -16.18 6.58
N GLN A 113 -10.14 -16.61 5.70
CA GLN A 113 -9.42 -17.88 5.81
C GLN A 113 -8.10 -17.76 6.58
N LYS A 114 -7.74 -16.57 7.06
CA LYS A 114 -6.48 -16.24 7.75
C LYS A 114 -5.24 -16.60 6.93
N ILE A 115 -5.29 -16.37 5.63
CA ILE A 115 -4.21 -16.70 4.70
C ILE A 115 -3.84 -15.48 3.87
N SER A 116 -2.55 -15.17 3.87
CA SER A 116 -1.96 -14.23 2.95
C SER A 116 -0.66 -14.84 2.41
N LYS A 117 -0.58 -15.05 1.10
CA LYS A 117 0.63 -15.57 0.46
C LYS A 117 1.36 -14.45 -0.25
N GLN A 118 2.50 -14.07 0.33
CA GLN A 118 3.52 -13.27 -0.33
C GLN A 118 4.63 -14.21 -0.82
N LEU A 119 5.06 -14.05 -2.07
CA LEU A 119 6.29 -14.69 -2.56
C LEU A 119 7.49 -13.99 -1.94
N GLY A 120 8.35 -14.75 -1.30
CA GLY A 120 9.56 -14.27 -0.65
C GLY A 120 10.05 -15.23 0.42
N ASP A 121 11.18 -15.88 0.15
CA ASP A 121 11.86 -16.78 1.11
C ASP A 121 12.88 -15.99 1.95
N GLY A 122 12.45 -15.62 3.16
CA GLY A 122 13.31 -14.88 4.10
C GLY A 122 14.55 -15.67 4.53
N LYS A 123 14.49 -17.02 4.57
CA LYS A 123 15.62 -17.86 4.93
C LYS A 123 16.69 -17.87 3.83
N LEU A 124 16.25 -18.04 2.59
CA LEU A 124 17.14 -17.96 1.43
C LEU A 124 17.75 -16.57 1.31
N MET A 125 16.94 -15.50 1.46
CA MET A 125 17.45 -14.13 1.42
C MET A 125 18.52 -13.93 2.50
N SER A 126 18.27 -14.35 3.75
CA SER A 126 19.24 -14.20 4.84
C SER A 126 20.58 -14.89 4.55
N GLN A 127 20.54 -16.07 3.93
CA GLN A 127 21.76 -16.79 3.50
C GLN A 127 22.55 -16.03 2.44
N LEU A 128 21.83 -15.43 1.47
CA LEU A 128 22.45 -14.75 0.34
C LEU A 128 23.05 -13.41 0.74
N VAL A 129 22.31 -12.59 1.50
CA VAL A 129 22.71 -11.22 1.80
C VAL A 129 23.50 -11.08 3.10
N LYS A 130 23.59 -12.15 3.92
CA LYS A 130 24.24 -12.15 5.24
C LYS A 130 23.70 -11.05 6.16
N LYS A 131 22.37 -10.86 6.16
CA LYS A 131 21.66 -9.89 6.99
C LYS A 131 20.49 -10.57 7.72
N LYS A 132 20.05 -9.92 8.80
CA LYS A 132 18.83 -10.30 9.52
C LYS A 132 17.62 -9.87 8.69
N ILE A 133 16.69 -10.78 8.43
CA ILE A 133 15.50 -10.54 7.63
C ILE A 133 14.28 -10.57 8.53
N ILE A 134 13.36 -9.62 8.31
CA ILE A 134 12.01 -9.67 8.82
C ILE A 134 11.08 -9.73 7.62
N TYR A 135 10.24 -10.75 7.58
CA TYR A 135 9.31 -10.99 6.48
C TYR A 135 7.98 -11.54 7.02
N ASN A 136 7.02 -11.90 6.18
CA ASN A 136 5.73 -12.46 6.59
C ASN A 136 4.97 -11.58 7.61
N PHE A 137 4.92 -10.27 7.36
CA PHE A 137 4.40 -9.26 8.29
C PHE A 137 2.91 -9.41 8.61
N ARG A 138 2.11 -10.04 7.73
CA ARG A 138 0.64 -10.05 7.81
C ARG A 138 0.07 -11.18 8.64
N GLN A 139 0.82 -12.28 8.79
CA GLN A 139 0.30 -13.54 9.34
C GLN A 139 -0.10 -13.44 10.81
N GLU A 140 0.71 -12.83 11.66
CA GLU A 140 0.40 -12.70 13.09
C GLU A 140 -0.84 -11.82 13.33
N ASP A 141 -1.01 -10.77 12.54
CA ASP A 141 -2.20 -9.93 12.59
C ASP A 141 -3.48 -10.74 12.28
N MET A 142 -3.45 -11.56 11.22
CA MET A 142 -4.59 -12.41 10.84
C MET A 142 -4.84 -13.54 11.86
N ILE A 143 -3.80 -14.08 12.49
CA ILE A 143 -3.95 -15.03 13.59
C ILE A 143 -4.68 -14.35 14.75
N ASN A 144 -4.35 -13.09 15.05
CA ASN A 144 -5.00 -12.25 16.04
C ASN A 144 -6.30 -11.59 15.54
N LYS A 145 -6.97 -12.23 14.57
CA LYS A 145 -8.27 -11.85 13.98
C LYS A 145 -8.29 -10.54 13.18
N GLY A 146 -7.14 -9.95 12.90
CA GLY A 146 -7.02 -8.81 12.01
C GLY A 146 -7.17 -9.20 10.54
N GLN A 147 -7.28 -8.19 9.69
CA GLN A 147 -7.39 -8.34 8.24
C GLN A 147 -6.02 -8.50 7.54
N GLY A 148 -4.89 -8.33 8.26
CA GLY A 148 -3.54 -8.38 7.69
C GLY A 148 -3.15 -7.16 6.87
N ALA A 149 -4.04 -6.19 6.72
CA ALA A 149 -3.86 -4.94 6.00
C ALA A 149 -4.86 -3.88 6.52
N PRO A 150 -4.55 -2.57 6.43
CA PRO A 150 -3.24 -1.98 6.07
C PRO A 150 -2.22 -2.04 7.22
N LEU A 151 -0.92 -2.18 6.92
CA LEU A 151 0.16 -2.20 7.93
C LEU A 151 0.96 -0.89 8.03
N THR A 152 0.82 0.00 7.06
CA THR A 152 1.48 1.32 7.03
C THR A 152 0.99 2.33 8.09
N PRO A 153 -0.20 2.20 8.73
CA PRO A 153 -0.74 3.23 9.61
C PRO A 153 0.16 3.67 10.75
N ILE A 154 0.93 2.77 11.35
CA ILE A 154 1.88 3.15 12.43
C ILE A 154 3.05 3.99 11.90
N PHE A 155 3.45 3.78 10.65
CA PHE A 155 4.45 4.62 10.00
C PHE A 155 3.84 5.98 9.61
N HIS A 156 2.60 6.02 9.13
CA HIS A 156 1.87 7.28 8.91
C HIS A 156 1.77 8.11 10.19
N ASN A 157 1.58 7.47 11.36
CA ASN A 157 1.60 8.17 12.64
C ASN A 157 2.95 8.84 12.92
N LEU A 158 4.06 8.16 12.64
CA LEU A 158 5.39 8.75 12.77
C LEU A 158 5.56 9.94 11.81
N LEU A 159 5.15 9.79 10.55
CA LEU A 159 5.23 10.87 9.56
C LEU A 159 4.35 12.06 9.93
N SER A 160 3.13 11.82 10.46
CA SER A 160 2.20 12.89 10.85
C SER A 160 2.78 13.79 11.94
N LYS A 161 3.51 13.22 12.90
CA LYS A 161 4.22 13.99 13.95
C LYS A 161 5.26 14.90 13.33
N LYS A 162 6.09 14.39 12.40
CA LYS A 162 7.08 15.19 11.68
C LYS A 162 6.45 16.31 10.83
N ILE A 163 5.36 16.00 10.14
CA ILE A 163 4.63 16.97 9.32
C ILE A 163 4.03 18.06 10.21
N ASN A 164 3.42 17.70 11.35
CA ASN A 164 2.91 18.67 12.32
C ASN A 164 4.02 19.59 12.83
N GLU A 165 5.18 19.02 13.23
CA GLU A 165 6.32 19.79 13.75
C GLU A 165 6.92 20.74 12.71
N ASN A 166 7.12 20.24 11.47
CA ASN A 166 7.82 20.99 10.42
C ASN A 166 6.93 21.99 9.68
N HIS A 167 5.64 21.69 9.51
CA HIS A 167 4.72 22.44 8.67
C HIS A 167 3.53 23.04 9.44
N GLN A 168 3.47 22.86 10.77
CA GLN A 168 2.42 23.40 11.65
C GLN A 168 1.00 22.99 11.18
N ILE A 169 0.83 21.74 10.76
CA ILE A 169 -0.47 21.20 10.36
C ILE A 169 -1.14 20.57 11.57
N ASP A 170 -2.33 21.06 11.92
CA ASP A 170 -3.11 20.53 13.01
C ASP A 170 -3.68 19.14 12.72
N PHE A 171 -3.82 18.33 13.79
CA PHE A 171 -4.56 17.07 13.73
C PHE A 171 -6.09 17.33 13.67
N PRO A 172 -6.85 16.44 13.03
CA PRO A 172 -6.43 15.18 12.42
C PRO A 172 -5.69 15.37 11.09
N ILE A 173 -4.69 14.53 10.85
CA ILE A 173 -3.99 14.41 9.57
C ILE A 173 -4.36 13.05 8.96
N CYS A 174 -4.77 13.05 7.71
CA CYS A 174 -5.13 11.83 6.99
C CYS A 174 -4.12 11.54 5.88
N PHE A 175 -3.80 10.27 5.69
CA PHE A 175 -3.06 9.77 4.54
C PHE A 175 -4.04 9.03 3.63
N LEU A 176 -4.09 9.40 2.36
CA LEU A 176 -4.81 8.69 1.31
C LEU A 176 -3.78 8.02 0.41
N ASN A 177 -3.58 6.72 0.60
CA ASN A 177 -2.74 5.94 -0.30
C ASN A 177 -3.57 5.46 -1.50
N ILE A 178 -3.16 5.82 -2.72
CA ILE A 178 -3.77 5.36 -3.96
C ILE A 178 -2.76 4.46 -4.69
N GLY A 179 -2.75 3.19 -4.31
CA GLY A 179 -2.05 2.11 -4.98
C GLY A 179 -2.99 1.36 -5.94
N GLY A 180 -2.87 0.04 -6.02
CA GLY A 180 -3.88 -0.79 -6.71
C GLY A 180 -5.23 -0.76 -5.99
N ILE A 181 -5.20 -0.84 -4.67
CA ILE A 181 -6.32 -0.54 -3.75
C ILE A 181 -6.04 0.82 -3.12
N SER A 182 -7.08 1.58 -2.82
CA SER A 182 -6.98 2.81 -2.07
C SER A 182 -7.32 2.59 -0.60
N ASN A 183 -6.54 3.20 0.30
CA ASN A 183 -6.80 3.14 1.74
C ASN A 183 -6.58 4.50 2.40
N ILE A 184 -7.26 4.70 3.52
CA ILE A 184 -7.18 5.92 4.31
C ILE A 184 -6.66 5.58 5.69
N THR A 185 -5.66 6.34 6.14
CA THR A 185 -5.20 6.35 7.53
C THR A 185 -5.52 7.72 8.13
N LYS A 186 -6.25 7.75 9.23
CA LYS A 186 -6.57 8.97 9.97
C LYS A 186 -5.81 8.98 11.29
N ILE A 187 -4.99 9.99 11.47
CA ILE A 187 -4.25 10.21 12.72
C ILE A 187 -4.94 11.34 13.49
N ILE A 188 -5.39 11.01 14.68
CA ILE A 188 -6.03 11.95 15.60
C ILE A 188 -4.97 12.39 16.63
N LYS A 189 -5.08 13.60 17.16
CA LYS A 189 -4.15 14.09 18.19
C LYS A 189 -4.11 13.11 19.37
N GLU A 190 -2.91 12.80 19.87
CA GLU A 190 -2.75 11.98 21.07
C GLU A 190 -3.50 12.63 22.25
N ASP A 191 -4.42 11.89 22.84
CA ASP A 191 -4.95 12.17 24.17
C ASP A 191 -4.14 11.31 25.13
N GLU A 192 -3.70 11.83 26.26
CA GLU A 192 -2.91 11.11 27.28
C GLU A 192 -3.58 9.80 27.76
N LYS A 193 -4.86 9.61 27.47
CA LYS A 193 -5.65 8.42 27.83
C LYS A 193 -5.75 7.35 26.74
N LEU A 194 -5.36 7.65 25.48
CA LEU A 194 -5.47 6.75 24.34
C LEU A 194 -4.08 6.53 23.73
N GLU A 195 -3.55 5.36 23.94
CA GLU A 195 -2.20 4.97 23.54
C GLU A 195 -1.96 5.05 22.02
N TYR A 196 -3.02 4.93 21.21
CA TYR A 196 -2.96 5.00 19.74
C TYR A 196 -4.27 5.56 19.15
N ASN A 197 -4.19 6.77 18.61
CA ASN A 197 -5.30 7.42 17.90
C ASN A 197 -5.13 7.29 16.38
N ILE A 198 -5.04 6.05 15.90
CA ILE A 198 -4.87 5.72 14.49
C ILE A 198 -6.08 4.89 14.05
N GLU A 199 -6.78 5.36 13.02
CA GLU A 199 -7.86 4.63 12.36
C GLU A 199 -7.45 4.42 10.90
N ALA A 200 -7.70 3.23 10.34
CA ALA A 200 -7.38 2.96 8.94
C ALA A 200 -8.35 1.94 8.34
N PHE A 201 -8.62 2.07 7.05
CA PHE A 201 -9.48 1.15 6.30
C PHE A 201 -9.23 1.31 4.80
N ASP A 202 -9.60 0.28 4.03
CA ASP A 202 -9.62 0.34 2.58
C ASP A 202 -10.85 1.10 2.09
N SER A 203 -10.65 2.06 1.20
CA SER A 203 -11.70 2.96 0.73
C SER A 203 -12.32 2.55 -0.62
N GLY A 204 -11.68 1.64 -1.34
CA GLY A 204 -12.13 1.19 -2.64
C GLY A 204 -10.97 0.81 -3.57
N PRO A 205 -11.24 0.69 -4.88
CA PRO A 205 -10.18 0.54 -5.86
C PRO A 205 -9.31 1.78 -5.88
N GLY A 206 -8.03 1.59 -6.18
CA GLY A 206 -7.14 2.66 -6.61
C GLY A 206 -6.95 2.58 -8.12
N ASN A 207 -5.73 2.30 -8.56
CA ASN A 207 -5.42 2.18 -9.99
C ASN A 207 -5.82 0.83 -10.61
N CYS A 208 -6.15 -0.19 -9.81
CA CYS A 208 -6.27 -1.58 -10.32
C CYS A 208 -7.25 -1.72 -11.50
N MET A 209 -8.43 -1.07 -11.43
CA MET A 209 -9.43 -1.14 -12.49
C MET A 209 -9.01 -0.32 -13.72
N ILE A 210 -8.41 0.85 -13.51
CA ILE A 210 -7.90 1.73 -14.57
C ILE A 210 -6.81 1.00 -15.35
N ASP A 211 -5.83 0.46 -14.63
CA ASP A 211 -4.70 -0.26 -15.22
C ASP A 211 -5.15 -1.53 -15.95
N GLU A 212 -6.11 -2.25 -15.38
CA GLU A 212 -6.67 -3.44 -16.04
C GLU A 212 -7.36 -3.08 -17.36
N TRP A 213 -8.15 -2.00 -17.38
CA TRP A 213 -8.81 -1.52 -18.59
C TRP A 213 -7.80 -1.11 -19.65
N VAL A 214 -6.80 -0.33 -19.26
CA VAL A 214 -5.76 0.16 -20.17
C VAL A 214 -4.97 -1.02 -20.78
N ARG A 215 -4.54 -1.98 -19.97
CA ARG A 215 -3.83 -3.18 -20.46
C ARG A 215 -4.65 -4.05 -21.40
N LYS A 216 -5.97 -4.15 -21.17
CA LYS A 216 -6.86 -4.95 -22.04
C LYS A 216 -7.16 -4.29 -23.38
N ASN A 217 -7.09 -2.97 -23.47
CA ASN A 217 -7.55 -2.21 -24.64
C ASN A 217 -6.41 -1.43 -25.34
N SER A 218 -5.18 -1.50 -24.83
CA SER A 218 -4.02 -0.81 -25.40
C SER A 218 -2.73 -1.61 -25.19
N LYS A 219 -1.60 -1.05 -25.61
CA LYS A 219 -0.25 -1.57 -25.33
C LYS A 219 0.36 -0.96 -24.06
N ASN A 220 -0.33 -0.04 -23.42
CA ASN A 220 0.15 0.63 -22.22
C ASN A 220 -0.18 -0.21 -20.97
N ASN A 221 0.62 -0.09 -19.93
CA ASN A 221 0.41 -0.78 -18.66
C ASN A 221 -0.56 -0.03 -17.74
N PHE A 222 -0.66 1.29 -17.88
CA PHE A 222 -1.48 2.19 -17.05
C PHE A 222 -1.81 3.50 -17.79
N ASP A 223 -2.70 4.31 -17.23
CA ASP A 223 -3.03 5.65 -17.74
C ASP A 223 -2.07 6.71 -17.18
N GLU A 224 -1.01 7.00 -17.94
CA GLU A 224 -0.01 7.95 -17.51
C GLU A 224 -0.61 9.36 -17.30
N ASN A 225 -0.47 9.88 -16.07
CA ASN A 225 -0.98 11.18 -15.63
C ASN A 225 -2.49 11.39 -15.84
N GLY A 226 -3.26 10.33 -16.10
CA GLY A 226 -4.69 10.39 -16.40
C GLY A 226 -5.00 10.91 -17.81
N SER A 227 -4.05 10.80 -18.74
CA SER A 227 -4.16 11.39 -20.10
C SER A 227 -5.20 10.69 -20.96
N ILE A 228 -5.34 9.36 -20.84
CA ILE A 228 -6.34 8.57 -21.57
C ILE A 228 -7.72 8.92 -21.05
N ALA A 229 -7.93 8.86 -19.74
CA ALA A 229 -9.21 9.23 -19.13
C ALA A 229 -9.61 10.67 -19.44
N LYS A 230 -8.68 11.60 -19.44
CA LYS A 230 -8.91 13.02 -19.76
C LYS A 230 -9.37 13.25 -21.20
N SER A 231 -8.98 12.38 -22.13
CA SER A 231 -9.37 12.48 -23.55
C SER A 231 -10.76 11.86 -23.83
N GLY A 232 -11.26 11.04 -22.90
CA GLY A 232 -12.56 10.37 -23.01
C GLY A 232 -13.72 11.17 -22.43
N LYS A 233 -14.91 10.63 -22.64
CA LYS A 233 -16.16 11.14 -22.06
C LYS A 233 -16.70 10.12 -21.06
N ILE A 234 -17.12 10.61 -19.91
CA ILE A 234 -17.77 9.78 -18.88
C ILE A 234 -19.16 9.39 -19.41
N ASP A 235 -19.41 8.07 -19.49
CA ASP A 235 -20.78 7.59 -19.71
C ASP A 235 -21.54 7.63 -18.39
N GLN A 236 -22.39 8.67 -18.24
CA GLN A 236 -23.09 8.92 -16.99
C GLN A 236 -24.11 7.83 -16.64
N LEU A 237 -24.71 7.17 -17.65
CA LEU A 237 -25.68 6.10 -17.42
C LEU A 237 -24.99 4.85 -16.86
N ILE A 238 -23.89 4.45 -17.48
CA ILE A 238 -23.09 3.31 -17.05
C ILE A 238 -22.46 3.59 -15.66
N LEU A 239 -21.95 4.80 -15.44
CA LEU A 239 -21.39 5.21 -14.15
C LEU A 239 -22.44 5.11 -13.03
N ASN A 240 -23.62 5.66 -13.22
CA ASN A 240 -24.68 5.63 -12.21
C ASN A 240 -25.10 4.18 -11.91
N GLN A 241 -25.25 3.34 -12.93
CA GLN A 241 -25.57 1.93 -12.75
C GLN A 241 -24.45 1.18 -11.99
N ALA A 242 -23.20 1.48 -12.26
CA ALA A 242 -22.07 0.89 -11.53
C ALA A 242 -22.08 1.31 -10.06
N ILE A 243 -22.36 2.58 -9.78
CA ILE A 243 -22.49 3.12 -8.42
C ILE A 243 -23.64 2.45 -7.67
N ASP A 244 -24.80 2.31 -8.30
CA ASP A 244 -26.00 1.69 -7.70
C ASP A 244 -25.78 0.20 -7.39
N ASN A 245 -25.02 -0.49 -8.23
CA ASN A 245 -24.72 -1.92 -8.06
C ASN A 245 -23.58 -2.19 -7.07
N PHE A 246 -22.72 -1.21 -6.80
CA PHE A 246 -21.57 -1.36 -5.94
C PHE A 246 -21.75 -0.53 -4.66
N GLN A 247 -22.30 -1.17 -3.62
CA GLN A 247 -22.47 -0.53 -2.32
C GLN A 247 -21.35 -0.99 -1.38
N ILE A 248 -20.56 -0.05 -0.89
CA ILE A 248 -19.70 -0.28 0.28
C ILE A 248 -20.56 0.04 1.50
N ASP A 249 -21.22 -0.97 2.07
CA ASP A 249 -22.07 -0.80 3.25
C ASP A 249 -21.23 -0.48 4.50
N LYS A 250 -19.99 -0.97 4.57
CA LYS A 250 -19.07 -0.79 5.70
C LYS A 250 -17.63 -0.79 5.22
N PHE A 251 -16.82 0.09 5.82
CA PHE A 251 -15.37 0.18 5.61
C PHE A 251 -14.62 -0.66 6.67
N ASP A 252 -15.02 -1.91 6.87
CA ASP A 252 -14.49 -2.79 7.93
C ASP A 252 -13.74 -4.02 7.39
N LYS A 253 -13.64 -4.15 6.06
CA LYS A 253 -12.95 -5.26 5.40
C LYS A 253 -11.77 -4.79 4.57
N SER A 254 -10.71 -5.58 4.58
CA SER A 254 -9.63 -5.43 3.61
C SER A 254 -10.11 -5.85 2.23
N LEU A 255 -9.72 -5.08 1.22
CA LEU A 255 -10.11 -5.28 -0.17
C LEU A 255 -8.97 -5.92 -0.97
N ASP A 256 -9.35 -6.73 -1.98
CA ASP A 256 -8.44 -7.29 -2.97
C ASP A 256 -8.82 -6.79 -4.36
N VAL A 257 -7.85 -6.75 -5.27
CA VAL A 257 -8.07 -6.36 -6.68
C VAL A 257 -9.19 -7.17 -7.33
N LYS A 258 -9.36 -8.44 -6.93
CA LYS A 258 -10.40 -9.35 -7.42
C LYS A 258 -11.82 -9.00 -6.95
N ASN A 259 -11.97 -8.10 -6.01
CA ASN A 259 -13.29 -7.60 -5.61
C ASN A 259 -13.92 -6.65 -6.63
N PHE A 260 -13.15 -6.25 -7.65
CA PHE A 260 -13.56 -5.27 -8.64
C PHE A 260 -13.60 -5.87 -10.04
N ASP A 261 -14.64 -5.55 -10.79
CA ASP A 261 -14.86 -6.01 -12.17
C ASP A 261 -15.07 -4.80 -13.10
N ILE A 262 -14.37 -4.80 -14.22
CA ILE A 262 -14.44 -3.73 -15.23
C ILE A 262 -15.46 -4.03 -16.33
N SER A 263 -16.27 -5.09 -16.20
CA SER A 263 -17.22 -5.53 -17.24
C SER A 263 -18.30 -4.50 -17.55
N PHE A 264 -18.61 -3.60 -16.62
CA PHE A 264 -19.64 -2.58 -16.78
C PHE A 264 -19.32 -1.54 -17.88
N VAL A 265 -18.04 -1.36 -18.23
CA VAL A 265 -17.62 -0.46 -19.34
C VAL A 265 -17.37 -1.20 -20.65
N ARG A 266 -17.73 -2.49 -20.74
CA ARG A 266 -17.53 -3.28 -21.96
C ARG A 266 -18.30 -2.65 -23.13
N GLY A 267 -17.59 -2.43 -24.22
CA GLY A 267 -18.14 -1.83 -25.45
C GLY A 267 -17.93 -0.33 -25.58
N LEU A 268 -17.37 0.32 -24.54
CA LEU A 268 -16.89 1.69 -24.67
C LEU A 268 -15.54 1.74 -25.39
N SER A 269 -15.19 2.92 -25.92
CA SER A 269 -13.82 3.17 -26.42
C SER A 269 -12.80 3.08 -25.28
N LEU A 270 -11.51 2.96 -25.60
CA LEU A 270 -10.43 2.99 -24.61
C LEU A 270 -10.56 4.21 -23.69
N GLU A 271 -10.76 5.38 -24.31
CA GLU A 271 -10.79 6.67 -23.63
C GLU A 271 -12.05 6.82 -22.76
N ASP A 272 -13.24 6.52 -23.32
CA ASP A 272 -14.51 6.66 -22.60
C ASP A 272 -14.63 5.65 -21.45
N GLY A 273 -14.18 4.41 -21.67
CA GLY A 273 -14.11 3.40 -20.62
C GLY A 273 -13.14 3.79 -19.51
N CYS A 274 -11.97 4.31 -19.87
CA CYS A 274 -10.98 4.81 -18.91
C CYS A 274 -11.54 5.99 -18.08
N ALA A 275 -12.19 6.96 -18.73
CA ALA A 275 -12.82 8.10 -18.07
C ALA A 275 -13.93 7.65 -17.10
N THR A 276 -14.76 6.70 -17.51
CA THR A 276 -15.90 6.20 -16.70
C THR A 276 -15.39 5.41 -15.48
N ILE A 277 -14.40 4.52 -15.66
CA ILE A 277 -13.77 3.77 -14.55
C ILE A 277 -13.06 4.71 -13.58
N THR A 278 -12.31 5.70 -14.10
CA THR A 278 -11.61 6.66 -13.24
C THR A 278 -12.59 7.47 -12.39
N ASN A 279 -13.73 7.84 -12.97
CA ASN A 279 -14.78 8.56 -12.25
C ASN A 279 -15.46 7.68 -11.19
N PHE A 280 -15.71 6.40 -11.49
CA PHE A 280 -16.21 5.42 -10.53
C PHE A 280 -15.23 5.23 -9.36
N THR A 281 -13.94 5.07 -9.64
CA THR A 281 -12.88 5.01 -8.63
C THR A 281 -12.86 6.28 -7.75
N ALA A 282 -12.94 7.46 -8.39
CA ALA A 282 -12.98 8.74 -7.68
C ALA A 282 -14.19 8.84 -6.74
N TYR A 283 -15.37 8.40 -7.18
CA TYR A 283 -16.56 8.36 -6.35
C TYR A 283 -16.37 7.52 -5.09
N LEU A 284 -15.82 6.30 -5.22
CA LEU A 284 -15.61 5.41 -4.08
C LEU A 284 -14.58 5.97 -3.09
N ILE A 285 -13.48 6.54 -3.61
CA ILE A 285 -12.47 7.21 -2.76
C ILE A 285 -13.10 8.41 -2.03
N ALA A 286 -13.91 9.23 -2.72
CA ALA A 286 -14.62 10.34 -2.10
C ALA A 286 -15.56 9.87 -0.99
N LYS A 287 -16.27 8.76 -1.18
CA LYS A 287 -17.10 8.14 -0.12
C LYS A 287 -16.28 7.69 1.09
N GLY A 288 -15.10 7.11 0.86
CA GLY A 288 -14.16 6.77 1.94
C GLY A 288 -13.69 8.02 2.71
N ILE A 289 -13.38 9.11 2.00
CA ILE A 289 -13.01 10.40 2.60
C ILE A 289 -14.18 10.97 3.42
N GLU A 290 -15.41 10.95 2.91
CA GLU A 290 -16.60 11.38 3.63
C GLU A 290 -16.83 10.55 4.91
N HIS A 291 -16.68 9.23 4.82
CA HIS A 291 -16.75 8.33 5.98
C HIS A 291 -15.69 8.69 7.03
N SER A 292 -14.43 8.83 6.63
CA SER A 292 -13.33 9.24 7.52
C SER A 292 -13.55 10.62 8.16
N ASN A 293 -14.11 11.57 7.40
CA ASN A 293 -14.43 12.90 7.90
C ASN A 293 -15.56 12.87 8.94
N GLY A 294 -16.57 12.02 8.72
CA GLY A 294 -17.77 11.96 9.57
C GLY A 294 -18.45 13.32 9.68
N ASN A 295 -18.82 13.71 10.89
CA ASN A 295 -19.45 15.00 11.19
C ASN A 295 -18.43 16.08 11.59
N ASN A 296 -17.14 15.90 11.26
CA ASN A 296 -16.12 16.87 11.61
C ASN A 296 -16.29 18.16 10.79
N ILE A 297 -16.29 19.29 11.49
CA ILE A 297 -16.39 20.64 10.89
C ILE A 297 -15.04 21.36 10.80
N LYS A 298 -14.03 20.87 11.52
CA LYS A 298 -12.69 21.43 11.49
C LYS A 298 -11.98 21.06 10.19
N PRO A 299 -11.06 21.89 9.69
CA PRO A 299 -10.26 21.55 8.52
C PRO A 299 -9.51 20.23 8.72
N ILE A 300 -9.59 19.37 7.71
CA ILE A 300 -8.81 18.12 7.64
C ILE A 300 -7.99 18.11 6.36
N LYS A 301 -6.72 17.74 6.49
CA LYS A 301 -5.83 17.54 5.34
C LYS A 301 -5.68 16.06 5.05
N TYR A 302 -5.93 15.69 3.80
CA TYR A 302 -5.64 14.37 3.24
C TYR A 302 -4.37 14.48 2.40
N LEU A 303 -3.32 13.81 2.84
CA LEU A 303 -2.03 13.73 2.17
C LEU A 303 -2.04 12.52 1.24
N ILE A 304 -2.02 12.78 -0.05
CA ILE A 304 -2.13 11.72 -1.06
C ILE A 304 -0.74 11.14 -1.33
N CYS A 305 -0.61 9.82 -1.20
CA CYS A 305 0.58 9.04 -1.55
C CYS A 305 0.21 7.87 -2.49
N GLY A 306 1.23 7.11 -2.91
CA GLY A 306 1.07 6.06 -3.91
C GLY A 306 1.02 6.60 -5.34
N GLY A 307 1.15 5.70 -6.33
CA GLY A 307 1.24 6.06 -7.76
C GLY A 307 0.03 6.83 -8.30
N GLY A 308 -1.16 6.57 -7.76
CA GLY A 308 -2.41 7.23 -8.20
C GLY A 308 -2.44 8.74 -7.94
N ARG A 309 -1.58 9.30 -7.06
CA ARG A 309 -1.46 10.75 -6.85
C ARG A 309 -1.04 11.50 -8.12
N ARG A 310 -0.39 10.81 -9.06
CA ARG A 310 0.05 11.36 -10.35
C ARG A 310 -1.06 11.42 -11.39
N ASN A 311 -2.13 10.64 -11.22
CA ASN A 311 -3.28 10.68 -12.12
C ASN A 311 -4.11 11.94 -11.85
N THR A 312 -3.80 13.00 -12.59
CA THR A 312 -4.43 14.32 -12.40
C THR A 312 -5.93 14.31 -12.64
N PHE A 313 -6.43 13.45 -13.55
CA PHE A 313 -7.86 13.32 -13.81
C PHE A 313 -8.58 12.65 -12.64
N LEU A 314 -7.99 11.60 -12.06
CA LEU A 314 -8.52 10.95 -10.85
C LEU A 314 -8.58 11.94 -9.67
N ILE A 315 -7.47 12.65 -9.41
CA ILE A 315 -7.42 13.62 -8.29
C ILE A 315 -8.44 14.74 -8.48
N GLN A 316 -8.59 15.25 -9.72
CA GLN A 316 -9.61 16.28 -9.99
C GLN A 316 -11.02 15.73 -9.79
N SER A 317 -11.32 14.53 -10.29
CA SER A 317 -12.62 13.88 -10.10
C SER A 317 -12.96 13.67 -8.61
N ILE A 318 -11.98 13.29 -7.78
CA ILE A 318 -12.18 13.20 -6.32
C ILE A 318 -12.53 14.59 -5.73
N LYS A 319 -11.80 15.64 -6.13
CA LYS A 319 -12.08 17.02 -5.68
C LYS A 319 -13.48 17.48 -6.08
N ASP A 320 -13.92 17.13 -7.29
CA ASP A 320 -15.25 17.49 -7.80
C ASP A 320 -16.36 16.85 -6.95
N TYR A 321 -16.23 15.57 -6.60
CA TYR A 321 -17.16 14.89 -5.68
C TYR A 321 -17.17 15.49 -4.29
N LEU A 322 -16.06 16.02 -3.82
CA LEU A 322 -15.92 16.62 -2.48
C LEU A 322 -16.14 18.16 -2.47
N SER A 323 -16.51 18.77 -3.59
CA SER A 323 -16.63 20.22 -3.72
C SER A 323 -17.62 20.86 -2.72
N HIS A 324 -18.59 20.09 -2.22
CA HIS A 324 -19.54 20.52 -1.19
C HIS A 324 -18.95 20.49 0.24
N LYS A 325 -17.76 19.90 0.45
CA LYS A 325 -17.06 19.78 1.76
C LYS A 325 -15.93 20.78 1.87
N GLN A 326 -16.20 21.99 2.35
CA GLN A 326 -15.22 23.07 2.47
C GLN A 326 -14.12 22.81 3.52
N ASN A 327 -14.34 21.87 4.44
CA ASN A 327 -13.37 21.53 5.48
C ASN A 327 -12.37 20.44 5.06
N ILE A 328 -12.44 19.91 3.84
CA ILE A 328 -11.53 18.88 3.32
C ILE A 328 -10.55 19.50 2.33
N SER A 329 -9.27 19.24 2.51
CA SER A 329 -8.23 19.58 1.53
C SER A 329 -7.42 18.36 1.12
N LEU A 330 -7.16 18.24 -0.18
CA LEU A 330 -6.37 17.17 -0.79
C LEU A 330 -5.04 17.76 -1.27
N ASN A 331 -3.93 17.30 -0.71
CA ASN A 331 -2.58 17.76 -1.01
C ASN A 331 -1.69 16.56 -1.37
N SER A 332 -0.73 16.72 -2.27
CA SER A 332 0.28 15.70 -2.45
C SER A 332 1.18 15.61 -1.21
N ILE A 333 1.56 14.40 -0.82
CA ILE A 333 2.55 14.23 0.25
C ILE A 333 3.92 14.78 -0.16
N ASP A 334 4.18 14.88 -1.46
CA ASP A 334 5.42 15.43 -2.01
C ASP A 334 5.59 16.92 -1.63
N ASP A 335 4.48 17.66 -1.39
CA ASP A 335 4.50 19.06 -0.91
C ASP A 335 5.11 19.19 0.50
N TYR A 336 5.28 18.08 1.21
CA TYR A 336 5.82 18.00 2.57
C TYR A 336 7.22 17.38 2.62
N SER A 337 7.96 17.42 1.52
CA SER A 337 9.32 16.89 1.39
C SER A 337 9.41 15.37 1.65
N LEU A 338 8.33 14.65 1.36
CA LEU A 338 8.26 13.20 1.40
C LEU A 338 7.99 12.68 -0.01
N ASN A 339 8.67 11.61 -0.42
CA ASN A 339 8.42 10.99 -1.72
C ASN A 339 7.27 9.98 -1.61
N GLY A 340 6.12 10.32 -2.21
CA GLY A 340 4.90 9.51 -2.12
C GLY A 340 4.97 8.13 -2.76
N ASP A 341 5.97 7.85 -3.61
CA ASP A 341 6.15 6.53 -4.20
C ASP A 341 6.75 5.53 -3.20
N TYR A 342 7.58 6.00 -2.26
CA TYR A 342 8.37 5.12 -1.38
C TYR A 342 7.85 5.04 0.05
N ILE A 343 6.68 5.60 0.34
CA ILE A 343 6.08 5.53 1.70
C ILE A 343 5.94 4.09 2.19
N GLU A 344 5.55 3.17 1.31
CA GLU A 344 5.38 1.76 1.70
C GLU A 344 6.73 1.05 1.92
N SER A 345 7.73 1.24 1.07
CA SER A 345 9.06 0.65 1.27
C SER A 345 9.74 1.20 2.53
N GLN A 346 9.63 2.51 2.78
CA GLN A 346 10.07 3.12 4.03
C GLN A 346 9.34 2.53 5.24
N ALA A 347 8.01 2.31 5.11
CA ALA A 347 7.23 1.67 6.15
C ALA A 347 7.72 0.25 6.46
N PHE A 348 8.01 -0.60 5.47
CA PHE A 348 8.49 -1.96 5.73
C PHE A 348 9.90 -1.97 6.35
N GLY A 349 10.75 -1.01 6.04
CA GLY A 349 11.99 -0.77 6.80
C GLY A 349 11.72 -0.44 8.26
N TYR A 350 10.78 0.48 8.54
CA TYR A 350 10.39 0.87 9.89
C TYR A 350 9.71 -0.29 10.65
N LEU A 351 8.79 -1.02 10.01
CA LEU A 351 8.12 -2.16 10.60
C LEU A 351 9.10 -3.27 10.98
N SER A 352 10.16 -3.49 10.18
CA SER A 352 11.19 -4.48 10.52
C SER A 352 11.94 -4.14 11.82
N ILE A 353 12.22 -2.86 12.05
CA ILE A 353 12.81 -2.39 13.29
C ILE A 353 11.84 -2.57 14.45
N ARG A 354 10.57 -2.24 14.30
CA ARG A 354 9.52 -2.42 15.32
C ARG A 354 9.36 -3.89 15.70
N SER A 355 9.26 -4.77 14.70
CA SER A 355 9.14 -6.22 14.92
C SER A 355 10.33 -6.76 15.72
N PHE A 356 11.55 -6.35 15.38
CA PHE A 356 12.75 -6.73 16.12
C PHE A 356 12.72 -6.23 17.58
N LEU A 357 12.17 -5.05 17.83
CA LEU A 357 12.03 -4.44 19.16
C LEU A 357 10.81 -4.95 19.92
N ASN A 358 10.06 -5.93 19.39
CA ASN A 358 8.79 -6.41 19.95
C ASN A 358 7.75 -5.29 20.14
N LEU A 359 7.76 -4.29 19.25
CA LEU A 359 6.78 -3.23 19.21
C LEU A 359 5.65 -3.59 18.24
N PRO A 360 4.38 -3.33 18.57
CA PRO A 360 3.26 -3.63 17.69
C PRO A 360 3.37 -2.91 16.34
N ILE A 361 2.96 -3.59 15.26
CA ILE A 361 2.90 -3.05 13.90
C ILE A 361 1.46 -2.89 13.38
N SER A 362 0.48 -3.52 14.04
CA SER A 362 -0.94 -3.37 13.73
C SER A 362 -1.77 -3.21 15.00
N TYR A 363 -2.98 -2.65 14.84
CA TYR A 363 -3.83 -2.22 15.95
C TYR A 363 -5.31 -2.50 15.65
N PRO A 364 -6.18 -2.59 16.70
CA PRO A 364 -7.60 -2.88 16.51
C PRO A 364 -8.32 -1.95 15.54
N LYS A 365 -8.00 -0.65 15.56
CA LYS A 365 -8.63 0.33 14.67
C LYS A 365 -7.97 0.46 13.29
N THR A 366 -6.95 -0.34 13.00
CA THR A 366 -6.29 -0.33 11.68
C THR A 366 -6.59 -1.58 10.87
N THR A 367 -6.41 -2.75 11.45
CA THR A 367 -6.63 -4.04 10.79
C THR A 367 -7.80 -4.83 11.37
N GLY A 368 -8.40 -4.34 12.46
CA GLY A 368 -9.44 -5.09 13.18
C GLY A 368 -8.91 -6.20 14.08
N CYS A 369 -7.59 -6.28 14.35
CA CYS A 369 -7.03 -7.27 15.28
C CYS A 369 -7.53 -7.06 16.71
N GLU A 370 -7.60 -8.13 17.52
CA GLU A 370 -8.15 -8.03 18.89
C GLU A 370 -7.29 -7.17 19.82
N THR A 371 -5.98 -7.25 19.65
CA THR A 371 -5.00 -6.52 20.47
C THR A 371 -3.87 -6.00 19.59
N PRO A 372 -3.14 -4.95 20.02
CA PRO A 372 -1.93 -4.51 19.30
C PRO A 372 -0.99 -5.68 19.04
N THR A 373 -0.62 -5.90 17.79
CA THR A 373 0.06 -7.12 17.34
C THR A 373 1.46 -6.81 16.82
N VAL A 374 2.43 -7.55 17.33
CA VAL A 374 3.77 -7.64 16.76
C VAL A 374 3.71 -8.61 15.60
N GLY A 375 4.05 -8.15 14.39
CA GLY A 375 4.09 -9.01 13.20
C GLY A 375 5.51 -9.13 12.65
N GLY A 376 5.66 -9.97 11.64
CA GLY A 376 6.92 -10.23 11.00
C GLY A 376 7.71 -11.38 11.65
N GLU A 377 8.15 -12.31 10.80
CA GLU A 377 9.01 -13.42 11.19
C GLU A 377 10.47 -13.02 11.08
N PHE A 378 11.20 -13.16 12.19
CA PHE A 378 12.63 -12.84 12.24
C PHE A 378 13.47 -14.04 11.81
N VAL A 379 14.39 -13.83 10.87
CA VAL A 379 15.33 -14.84 10.40
C VAL A 379 16.77 -14.31 10.44
N LYS A 380 17.65 -15.14 11.00
CA LYS A 380 19.09 -15.01 10.90
C LYS A 380 19.64 -16.38 10.50
N ASN A 381 19.96 -16.53 9.22
CA ASN A 381 20.36 -17.82 8.63
C ASN A 381 21.73 -17.72 7.94
N PHE A 382 22.74 -17.26 8.70
CA PHE A 382 24.14 -17.12 8.25
C PHE A 382 25.11 -17.18 9.42
#